data_79618b7d98a3edc3710319a099788ffa
#
_entry.id   79618b7d98a3edc3710319a099788ffa
#
_cell.length_a   1.000
_cell.length_b   1.000
_cell.length_c   1.000
_cell.angle_alpha   90.00
_cell.angle_beta   90.00
_cell.angle_gamma   90.00
#
_symmetry.space_group_name_H-M   'P 1'
#
loop_
_entity.id
_entity.type
_entity.pdbx_description
1 polymer ?
#
loop_
_entity_poly.entity_id
_entity_poly.type
_entity_poly.pdbx_seq_one_letter_code
_entity_poly.pdbx_strand_id
1 'polypeptide(L)'
;IDFDEGSKTIRWNEIDKAIAKEGTFWQKYTPFLHAKNNIVENNEVYRALEELADGSALNVSGAGEGNIMRNNFAHHITSHASGVMRTDDWQRGTTFENNIIYMANVSGIVHKGYNHIVNNIMVDCSSRESIRFASYPDEEADYGSKVQHNIFYESLYAIRYYNISYRASEGISKPEDCAVDTNIFYCAKNVEQAKKHIENKRKTGIEKNSITADPLFEDVANANFKLKPESPALKLGFKQIDMSKIGLKTAEFPKKYMKYNLQDVDGRKPNFHRNRAGQEIYDFW
;
A
#
# COMPACT_ATOMS: atom_id res chain seq x y z
N ILE A 1 19.40 -5.92 -12.60
CA ILE A 1 20.25 -5.17 -13.56
C ILE A 1 21.67 -5.37 -13.09
N ASP A 2 22.44 -6.18 -13.82
CA ASP A 2 23.87 -6.33 -13.56
C ASP A 2 24.59 -5.05 -13.98
N PHE A 3 25.19 -4.40 -13.02
CA PHE A 3 26.08 -3.26 -13.26
C PHE A 3 27.49 -3.75 -13.55
N ASP A 4 27.65 -4.49 -14.61
CA ASP A 4 28.95 -4.91 -15.09
C ASP A 4 29.71 -3.68 -15.63
N GLU A 5 31.05 -3.63 -15.42
CA GLU A 5 31.89 -2.55 -15.90
C GLU A 5 31.88 -2.36 -17.43
N GLY A 6 31.37 -3.36 -18.15
CA GLY A 6 31.16 -3.32 -19.60
C GLY A 6 29.76 -2.88 -20.04
N SER A 7 28.83 -2.68 -19.12
CA SER A 7 27.47 -2.32 -19.51
C SER A 7 27.40 -0.87 -19.97
N LYS A 8 26.64 -0.64 -21.04
CA LYS A 8 26.34 0.73 -21.51
C LYS A 8 25.29 1.42 -20.64
N THR A 9 25.06 0.93 -19.43
CA THR A 9 24.12 1.53 -18.49
C THR A 9 24.66 2.87 -18.02
N ILE A 10 23.90 3.92 -18.20
CA ILE A 10 24.26 5.25 -17.70
C ILE A 10 24.35 5.16 -16.17
N ARG A 11 25.49 5.46 -15.61
CA ARG A 11 25.71 5.48 -14.17
C ARG A 11 25.12 6.77 -13.56
N TRP A 12 24.69 6.72 -12.34
CA TRP A 12 24.15 7.89 -11.63
C TRP A 12 25.08 9.11 -11.68
N ASN A 13 26.39 8.91 -11.55
CA ASN A 13 27.37 9.98 -11.65
C ASN A 13 27.45 10.61 -13.06
N GLU A 14 27.03 9.91 -14.10
CA GLU A 14 26.95 10.46 -15.46
C GLU A 14 25.63 11.23 -15.63
N ILE A 15 24.55 10.74 -15.03
CA ILE A 15 23.30 11.45 -14.94
C ILE A 15 23.52 12.76 -14.18
N ASP A 16 24.16 12.72 -13.02
CA ASP A 16 24.47 13.92 -12.21
C ASP A 16 25.29 14.96 -12.98
N LYS A 17 26.19 14.53 -13.88
CA LYS A 17 26.93 15.44 -14.75
C LYS A 17 26.10 16.03 -15.87
N ALA A 18 25.09 15.29 -16.36
CA ALA A 18 24.22 15.69 -17.45
C ALA A 18 23.02 16.54 -16.97
N ILE A 19 22.72 16.52 -15.68
CA ILE A 19 21.58 17.21 -15.10
C ILE A 19 21.83 18.73 -15.04
N ALA A 20 20.80 19.51 -15.36
CA ALA A 20 20.82 20.94 -15.16
C ALA A 20 21.11 21.29 -13.67
N LYS A 21 21.97 22.27 -13.43
CA LYS A 21 22.31 22.72 -12.08
C LYS A 21 21.13 23.41 -11.38
N GLU A 22 20.19 23.92 -12.15
CA GLU A 22 19.03 24.64 -11.67
C GLU A 22 17.75 23.81 -11.81
N GLY A 23 16.79 24.02 -10.94
CA GLY A 23 15.50 23.34 -10.91
C GLY A 23 15.34 22.42 -9.69
N THR A 24 14.10 21.97 -9.45
CA THR A 24 13.80 21.00 -8.40
C THR A 24 14.44 19.65 -8.72
N PHE A 25 14.63 18.83 -7.70
CA PHE A 25 15.10 17.46 -7.85
C PHE A 25 14.30 16.71 -8.94
N TRP A 26 12.99 16.79 -8.92
CA TRP A 26 12.10 16.13 -9.85
C TRP A 26 12.26 16.64 -11.30
N GLN A 27 12.38 17.94 -11.49
CA GLN A 27 12.62 18.51 -12.81
C GLN A 27 13.92 17.99 -13.44
N LYS A 28 14.92 17.73 -12.59
CA LYS A 28 16.22 17.23 -13.03
C LYS A 28 16.17 15.76 -13.45
N TYR A 29 15.47 14.92 -12.70
CA TYR A 29 15.50 13.47 -12.89
C TYR A 29 14.38 12.93 -13.78
N THR A 30 13.24 13.58 -13.86
CA THR A 30 12.11 13.16 -14.71
C THR A 30 12.49 12.79 -16.15
N PRO A 31 13.41 13.52 -16.84
CA PRO A 31 13.83 13.14 -18.19
C PRO A 31 14.47 11.77 -18.30
N PHE A 32 15.00 11.23 -17.22
CA PHE A 32 15.69 9.93 -17.18
C PHE A 32 14.80 8.79 -16.70
N LEU A 33 13.61 9.08 -16.20
CA LEU A 33 12.66 8.09 -15.68
C LEU A 33 11.74 7.64 -16.82
N HIS A 34 12.08 6.53 -17.47
CA HIS A 34 11.46 6.10 -18.72
C HIS A 34 10.38 5.01 -18.58
N ALA A 35 10.34 4.29 -17.46
CA ALA A 35 9.33 3.25 -17.23
C ALA A 35 7.98 3.86 -16.80
N LYS A 36 7.34 4.55 -17.74
CA LYS A 36 6.10 5.33 -17.56
C LYS A 36 4.89 4.57 -18.10
N ASN A 37 3.71 4.93 -17.58
CA ASN A 37 2.41 4.47 -18.08
C ASN A 37 2.26 2.94 -18.11
N ASN A 38 2.95 2.22 -17.23
CA ASN A 38 2.78 0.78 -17.10
C ASN A 38 1.56 0.47 -16.25
N ILE A 39 0.93 -0.67 -16.55
CA ILE A 39 -0.19 -1.19 -15.78
C ILE A 39 0.18 -2.55 -15.21
N VAL A 40 0.05 -2.68 -13.89
CA VAL A 40 0.19 -3.94 -13.15
C VAL A 40 -1.20 -4.28 -12.62
N GLU A 41 -1.86 -5.25 -13.24
CA GLU A 41 -3.25 -5.55 -12.92
C GLU A 41 -3.59 -7.03 -12.86
N ASN A 42 -4.66 -7.33 -12.10
CA ASN A 42 -5.26 -8.65 -11.98
C ASN A 42 -4.30 -9.74 -11.46
N ASN A 43 -3.28 -9.34 -10.71
CA ASN A 43 -2.35 -10.28 -10.11
C ASN A 43 -2.83 -10.69 -8.72
N GLU A 44 -2.59 -11.95 -8.39
CA GLU A 44 -2.64 -12.46 -7.03
C GLU A 44 -1.21 -12.70 -6.55
N VAL A 45 -0.85 -12.08 -5.42
CA VAL A 45 0.48 -12.18 -4.82
C VAL A 45 0.33 -12.55 -3.36
N TYR A 46 0.97 -13.61 -2.94
CA TYR A 46 0.92 -14.04 -1.55
C TYR A 46 2.27 -14.59 -1.08
N ARG A 47 2.48 -14.54 0.23
CA ARG A 47 3.68 -15.06 0.89
C ARG A 47 4.97 -14.48 0.31
N ALA A 48 4.93 -13.24 -0.15
CA ALA A 48 6.12 -12.53 -0.60
C ALA A 48 6.92 -12.00 0.60
N LEU A 49 8.24 -11.96 0.46
CA LEU A 49 9.17 -11.38 1.44
C LEU A 49 9.24 -12.09 2.81
N GLU A 50 8.97 -13.37 2.84
CA GLU A 50 9.07 -14.16 4.08
C GLU A 50 10.51 -14.24 4.61
N GLU A 51 11.50 -14.20 3.74
CA GLU A 51 12.93 -14.37 4.08
C GLU A 51 13.70 -13.02 4.03
N LEU A 52 13.29 -12.10 3.18
CA LEU A 52 14.01 -10.85 2.92
C LEU A 52 13.23 -9.64 3.42
N ALA A 53 13.97 -8.66 3.91
CA ALA A 53 13.46 -7.36 4.26
C ALA A 53 13.59 -6.36 3.10
N ASP A 54 12.99 -5.19 3.30
CA ASP A 54 13.11 -4.03 2.43
C ASP A 54 12.69 -4.28 0.98
N GLY A 55 11.58 -4.97 0.83
CA GLY A 55 10.88 -5.15 -0.44
C GLY A 55 9.37 -4.99 -0.26
N SER A 56 8.61 -5.20 -1.31
CA SER A 56 7.15 -5.21 -1.28
C SER A 56 6.62 -6.26 -2.26
N ALA A 57 5.41 -6.76 -2.02
CA ALA A 57 4.79 -7.70 -2.94
C ALA A 57 4.61 -7.08 -4.34
N LEU A 58 4.27 -5.80 -4.38
CA LEU A 58 4.26 -4.99 -5.60
C LEU A 58 5.01 -3.69 -5.32
N ASN A 59 6.06 -3.42 -6.09
CA ASN A 59 6.93 -2.27 -5.91
C ASN A 59 7.20 -1.55 -7.22
N VAL A 60 7.24 -0.22 -7.14
CA VAL A 60 7.73 0.63 -8.22
C VAL A 60 8.65 1.69 -7.63
N SER A 61 9.83 1.84 -8.21
CA SER A 61 10.86 2.75 -7.77
C SER A 61 11.52 3.41 -8.97
N GLY A 62 11.67 4.72 -8.95
CA GLY A 62 12.39 5.48 -9.98
C GLY A 62 11.91 5.24 -11.41
N ALA A 63 10.62 4.96 -11.62
CA ALA A 63 10.12 4.52 -12.91
C ALA A 63 9.55 5.66 -13.78
N GLY A 64 9.12 6.75 -13.16
CA GLY A 64 8.41 7.84 -13.84
C GLY A 64 6.90 7.81 -13.59
N GLU A 65 6.19 8.77 -14.15
CA GLU A 65 4.77 9.00 -13.85
C GLU A 65 3.81 8.13 -14.68
N GLY A 66 2.55 8.08 -14.26
CA GLY A 66 1.45 7.42 -14.98
C GLY A 66 1.37 5.92 -14.79
N ASN A 67 2.15 5.33 -13.89
CA ASN A 67 2.06 3.90 -13.59
C ASN A 67 0.80 3.61 -12.76
N ILE A 68 0.15 2.49 -13.04
CA ILE A 68 -1.10 2.08 -12.39
C ILE A 68 -0.93 0.66 -11.83
N MET A 69 -1.20 0.50 -10.54
CA MET A 69 -1.38 -0.81 -9.89
C MET A 69 -2.85 -0.95 -9.57
N ARG A 70 -3.57 -1.85 -10.27
CA ARG A 70 -5.01 -1.99 -10.09
C ARG A 70 -5.50 -3.42 -10.11
N ASN A 71 -6.63 -3.63 -9.42
CA ASN A 71 -7.29 -4.94 -9.39
C ASN A 71 -6.33 -6.07 -8.99
N ASN A 72 -5.37 -5.82 -8.09
CA ASN A 72 -4.48 -6.84 -7.57
C ASN A 72 -4.99 -7.31 -6.21
N PHE A 73 -4.77 -8.58 -5.90
CA PHE A 73 -5.02 -9.16 -4.60
C PHE A 73 -3.69 -9.59 -3.97
N ALA A 74 -3.25 -8.87 -2.95
CA ALA A 74 -2.05 -9.20 -2.20
C ALA A 74 -2.41 -9.61 -0.78
N HIS A 75 -1.99 -10.81 -0.36
CA HIS A 75 -2.42 -11.34 0.93
C HIS A 75 -1.38 -12.23 1.59
N HIS A 76 -1.54 -12.44 2.90
CA HIS A 76 -0.61 -13.25 3.70
C HIS A 76 0.84 -12.81 3.49
N ILE A 77 1.07 -11.50 3.55
CA ILE A 77 2.40 -10.93 3.41
C ILE A 77 3.02 -10.77 4.79
N THR A 78 4.12 -11.49 5.01
CA THR A 78 4.92 -11.40 6.22
C THR A 78 6.27 -10.79 5.89
N SER A 79 6.54 -9.63 6.45
CA SER A 79 7.83 -8.97 6.31
C SER A 79 8.12 -8.19 7.58
N HIS A 80 9.35 -7.82 7.83
CA HIS A 80 9.73 -6.99 8.98
C HIS A 80 9.99 -5.53 8.59
N ALA A 81 9.91 -5.19 7.32
CA ALA A 81 10.09 -3.83 6.84
C ALA A 81 9.24 -3.56 5.60
N SER A 82 8.94 -2.29 5.35
CA SER A 82 8.26 -1.86 4.15
C SER A 82 6.72 -2.00 4.18
N GLY A 83 6.09 -2.19 3.04
CA GLY A 83 4.64 -2.36 2.86
C GLY A 83 4.31 -3.44 1.86
N VAL A 84 3.04 -3.79 1.75
CA VAL A 84 2.58 -4.77 0.76
C VAL A 84 2.71 -4.22 -0.64
N MET A 85 2.27 -2.98 -0.85
CA MET A 85 2.49 -2.23 -2.09
C MET A 85 3.28 -0.97 -1.78
N ARG A 86 4.18 -0.58 -2.69
CA ARG A 86 5.06 0.56 -2.43
C ARG A 86 5.40 1.33 -3.68
N THR A 87 5.38 2.66 -3.57
CA THR A 87 6.23 3.54 -4.37
C THR A 87 7.48 3.82 -3.57
N ASP A 88 8.64 3.64 -4.19
CA ASP A 88 9.92 3.87 -3.54
C ASP A 88 10.70 4.97 -4.25
N ASP A 89 11.90 5.22 -3.81
CA ASP A 89 12.76 6.34 -4.16
C ASP A 89 12.53 6.89 -5.57
N TRP A 90 12.30 8.20 -5.64
CA TRP A 90 12.05 8.98 -6.86
C TRP A 90 10.80 8.55 -7.66
N GLN A 91 9.89 7.82 -7.04
CA GLN A 91 8.64 7.45 -7.66
C GLN A 91 7.52 8.40 -7.27
N ARG A 92 6.80 8.90 -8.28
CA ARG A 92 5.56 9.66 -8.10
C ARG A 92 4.60 9.43 -9.27
N GLY A 93 3.39 9.98 -9.15
CA GLY A 93 2.38 9.87 -10.19
C GLY A 93 1.90 8.44 -10.41
N THR A 94 1.96 7.60 -9.38
CA THR A 94 1.42 6.24 -9.41
C THR A 94 0.01 6.23 -8.86
N THR A 95 -0.87 5.48 -9.51
CA THR A 95 -2.23 5.21 -9.02
C THR A 95 -2.33 3.79 -8.49
N PHE A 96 -2.76 3.66 -7.23
CA PHE A 96 -3.20 2.41 -6.62
C PHE A 96 -4.73 2.41 -6.59
N GLU A 97 -5.37 1.60 -7.41
CA GLU A 97 -6.83 1.57 -7.48
C GLU A 97 -7.40 0.16 -7.49
N ASN A 98 -8.52 -0.01 -6.81
CA ASN A 98 -9.24 -1.29 -6.79
C ASN A 98 -8.39 -2.49 -6.34
N ASN A 99 -7.36 -2.27 -5.51
CA ASN A 99 -6.57 -3.37 -4.98
C ASN A 99 -7.17 -3.87 -3.66
N ILE A 100 -6.91 -5.13 -3.36
CA ILE A 100 -7.27 -5.75 -2.10
C ILE A 100 -5.98 -6.19 -1.41
N ILE A 101 -5.79 -5.76 -0.18
CA ILE A 101 -4.71 -6.19 0.70
C ILE A 101 -5.37 -6.89 1.90
N TYR A 102 -4.95 -8.12 2.17
CA TYR A 102 -5.54 -8.94 3.20
C TYR A 102 -4.48 -9.68 4.02
N MET A 103 -4.58 -9.59 5.33
CA MET A 103 -3.67 -10.27 6.27
C MET A 103 -2.20 -9.95 5.98
N ALA A 104 -1.76 -8.78 6.42
CA ALA A 104 -0.37 -8.35 6.31
C ALA A 104 0.16 -7.88 7.67
N ASN A 105 1.37 -8.29 8.02
CA ASN A 105 2.04 -7.80 9.23
C ASN A 105 2.90 -6.54 9.00
N VAL A 106 2.75 -5.93 7.83
CA VAL A 106 3.41 -4.68 7.42
C VAL A 106 2.38 -3.65 7.01
N SER A 107 2.83 -2.45 6.65
CA SER A 107 1.96 -1.42 6.10
C SER A 107 1.27 -1.92 4.83
N GLY A 108 0.01 -1.59 4.64
CA GLY A 108 -0.71 -1.95 3.43
C GLY A 108 -0.10 -1.29 2.20
N ILE A 109 -0.16 0.03 2.12
CA ILE A 109 0.48 0.81 1.06
C ILE A 109 1.47 1.80 1.68
N VAL A 110 2.70 1.76 1.23
CA VAL A 110 3.71 2.80 1.50
C VAL A 110 3.87 3.63 0.24
N HIS A 111 3.60 4.91 0.34
CA HIS A 111 3.82 5.78 -0.80
C HIS A 111 4.78 6.92 -0.46
N LYS A 112 5.65 7.19 -1.39
CA LYS A 112 6.57 8.32 -1.40
C LYS A 112 6.21 9.22 -2.57
N GLY A 113 6.26 10.53 -2.34
CA GLY A 113 5.89 11.52 -3.32
C GLY A 113 4.39 11.52 -3.69
N TYR A 114 4.04 12.29 -4.69
CA TYR A 114 2.68 12.46 -5.18
C TYR A 114 2.09 11.18 -5.80
N ASN A 115 1.04 10.61 -5.23
CA ASN A 115 0.39 9.40 -5.72
C ASN A 115 -1.13 9.41 -5.43
N HIS A 116 -1.88 8.53 -6.08
CA HIS A 116 -3.30 8.35 -5.83
C HIS A 116 -3.60 6.96 -5.28
N ILE A 117 -4.29 6.89 -4.17
CA ILE A 117 -4.72 5.66 -3.49
C ILE A 117 -6.22 5.72 -3.39
N VAL A 118 -6.91 5.08 -4.33
CA VAL A 118 -8.35 5.22 -4.47
C VAL A 118 -9.06 3.89 -4.61
N ASN A 119 -10.18 3.74 -3.91
CA ASN A 119 -11.06 2.59 -4.00
C ASN A 119 -10.37 1.24 -3.70
N ASN A 120 -9.46 1.20 -2.70
CA ASN A 120 -8.81 -0.03 -2.27
C ASN A 120 -9.47 -0.59 -1.00
N ILE A 121 -9.31 -1.88 -0.78
CA ILE A 121 -9.69 -2.59 0.44
C ILE A 121 -8.42 -3.03 1.16
N MET A 122 -8.29 -2.69 2.43
CA MET A 122 -7.20 -3.12 3.29
C MET A 122 -7.79 -3.75 4.54
N VAL A 123 -7.56 -5.06 4.67
CA VAL A 123 -8.11 -5.87 5.75
C VAL A 123 -6.98 -6.49 6.54
N ASP A 124 -7.01 -6.29 7.85
CA ASP A 124 -6.05 -6.88 8.78
C ASP A 124 -4.57 -6.62 8.42
N CYS A 125 -4.23 -5.35 8.18
CA CYS A 125 -2.85 -4.88 8.15
C CYS A 125 -2.38 -4.66 9.61
N SER A 126 -2.24 -5.74 10.36
CA SER A 126 -2.39 -5.77 11.82
C SER A 126 -1.24 -5.19 12.61
N SER A 127 -0.03 -5.17 12.11
CA SER A 127 1.13 -4.72 12.88
C SER A 127 1.57 -3.29 12.57
N ARG A 128 1.03 -2.72 11.51
CA ARG A 128 1.39 -1.38 11.05
C ARG A 128 0.19 -0.63 10.50
N GLU A 129 0.43 0.54 9.98
CA GLU A 129 -0.58 1.38 9.33
C GLU A 129 -1.06 0.80 7.99
N SER A 130 -2.33 0.99 7.66
CA SER A 130 -2.85 0.61 6.34
C SER A 130 -2.23 1.44 5.22
N ILE A 131 -2.01 2.73 5.46
CA ILE A 131 -1.29 3.61 4.53
C ILE A 131 -0.20 4.35 5.29
N ARG A 132 0.99 4.33 4.71
CA ARG A 132 2.13 5.10 5.17
C ARG A 132 2.47 6.18 4.16
N PHE A 133 2.46 7.42 4.63
CA PHE A 133 3.07 8.56 3.94
C PHE A 133 4.55 8.59 4.29
N ALA A 134 5.41 8.47 3.30
CA ALA A 134 6.85 8.48 3.48
C ALA A 134 7.51 9.34 2.41
N SER A 135 8.39 10.23 2.81
CA SER A 135 9.20 11.01 1.89
C SER A 135 10.58 11.29 2.45
N TYR A 136 11.50 11.60 1.56
CA TYR A 136 12.80 12.13 1.94
C TYR A 136 12.83 13.64 1.75
N PRO A 137 13.71 14.36 2.47
CA PRO A 137 13.84 15.82 2.34
C PRO A 137 14.13 16.31 0.93
N ASP A 138 14.86 15.49 0.17
CA ASP A 138 15.30 15.79 -1.20
C ASP A 138 14.27 15.38 -2.27
N GLU A 139 13.20 14.70 -1.86
CA GLU A 139 12.08 14.30 -2.71
C GLU A 139 10.94 15.29 -2.55
N GLU A 140 10.21 15.54 -3.63
CA GLU A 140 9.00 16.36 -3.53
C GLU A 140 8.00 15.67 -2.61
N ALA A 141 7.38 16.46 -1.75
CA ALA A 141 6.39 16.01 -0.81
C ALA A 141 5.15 15.41 -1.49
N ASP A 142 4.35 14.69 -0.73
CA ASP A 142 3.10 14.04 -1.19
C ASP A 142 1.97 15.02 -1.52
N TYR A 143 2.29 16.33 -1.71
CA TYR A 143 1.30 17.37 -1.98
C TYR A 143 0.37 17.00 -3.11
N GLY A 144 -0.94 17.12 -2.86
CA GLY A 144 -1.96 16.83 -3.84
C GLY A 144 -2.24 15.34 -4.07
N SER A 145 -1.62 14.45 -3.32
CA SER A 145 -1.99 13.03 -3.32
C SER A 145 -3.47 12.85 -2.95
N LYS A 146 -4.08 11.79 -3.46
CA LYS A 146 -5.48 11.43 -3.14
C LYS A 146 -5.52 10.13 -2.37
N VAL A 147 -6.24 10.12 -1.25
CA VAL A 147 -6.58 8.92 -0.48
C VAL A 147 -8.08 8.93 -0.26
N GLN A 148 -8.82 8.32 -1.19
CA GLN A 148 -10.28 8.45 -1.22
C GLN A 148 -10.96 7.12 -1.53
N HIS A 149 -12.17 6.96 -0.99
CA HIS A 149 -13.01 5.79 -1.20
C HIS A 149 -12.32 4.47 -0.83
N ASN A 150 -11.42 4.46 0.16
CA ASN A 150 -10.79 3.23 0.62
C ASN A 150 -11.55 2.64 1.81
N ILE A 151 -11.47 1.33 1.97
CA ILE A 151 -12.03 0.60 3.12
C ILE A 151 -10.85 0.06 3.94
N PHE A 152 -10.78 0.49 5.20
CA PHE A 152 -9.85 0.01 6.21
C PHE A 152 -10.62 -0.83 7.22
N TYR A 153 -10.35 -2.14 7.24
CA TYR A 153 -11.12 -3.12 8.00
C TYR A 153 -10.23 -3.97 8.91
N GLU A 154 -10.63 -4.13 10.18
CA GLU A 154 -10.02 -5.02 11.18
C GLU A 154 -8.49 -4.90 11.31
N SER A 155 -7.93 -3.75 11.14
CA SER A 155 -6.51 -3.53 11.40
C SER A 155 -6.33 -2.91 12.77
N LEU A 156 -5.47 -3.48 13.62
CA LEU A 156 -5.19 -2.92 14.95
C LEU A 156 -4.65 -1.49 14.87
N TYR A 157 -3.99 -1.18 13.76
CA TYR A 157 -3.44 0.14 13.45
C TYR A 157 -3.98 0.69 12.13
N ALA A 158 -5.09 0.15 11.61
CA ALA A 158 -5.72 0.55 10.35
C ALA A 158 -5.99 2.03 10.24
N ILE A 159 -5.96 2.66 11.35
CA ILE A 159 -6.37 4.01 11.60
C ILE A 159 -5.16 4.94 11.67
N ARG A 160 -3.97 4.51 11.32
CA ARG A 160 -2.79 5.37 11.36
C ARG A 160 -2.36 5.79 9.96
N TYR A 161 -2.51 7.07 9.70
CA TYR A 161 -1.67 7.74 8.73
C TYR A 161 -0.34 8.03 9.44
N TYR A 162 0.71 7.45 8.96
CA TYR A 162 2.01 7.62 9.54
C TYR A 162 2.89 8.42 8.60
N ASN A 163 3.35 9.55 9.06
CA ASN A 163 4.32 10.37 8.36
C ASN A 163 5.70 9.95 8.84
N ILE A 164 6.48 9.31 7.97
CA ILE A 164 7.90 9.07 8.24
C ILE A 164 8.71 9.94 7.30
N SER A 165 9.36 10.91 7.86
CA SER A 165 10.54 11.49 7.26
C SER A 165 11.77 10.88 7.94
N TYR A 166 12.57 10.15 7.21
CA TYR A 166 13.77 9.53 7.75
C TYR A 166 14.86 10.53 8.11
N ARG A 167 14.81 11.74 7.59
CA ARG A 167 15.83 12.77 7.77
C ARG A 167 15.28 14.12 8.19
N ALA A 168 13.99 14.25 8.34
CA ALA A 168 13.42 15.55 8.54
C ALA A 168 13.29 15.89 10.01
N SER A 169 14.06 16.82 10.43
CA SER A 169 13.66 17.84 11.40
C SER A 169 12.43 18.63 10.97
N GLU A 170 12.00 18.54 9.70
CA GLU A 170 10.93 19.32 9.08
C GLU A 170 10.04 18.40 8.28
N GLY A 171 8.90 18.02 8.85
CA GLY A 171 7.95 17.08 8.23
C GLY A 171 7.46 17.54 6.86
N ILE A 172 7.96 16.88 5.82
CA ILE A 172 7.75 17.27 4.43
C ILE A 172 6.44 16.70 3.89
N SER A 173 6.01 15.54 4.39
CA SER A 173 4.76 14.90 3.97
C SER A 173 3.74 14.90 5.09
N LYS A 174 2.62 15.56 4.84
CA LYS A 174 1.50 15.56 5.79
C LYS A 174 0.24 15.11 5.07
N PRO A 175 -0.52 14.17 5.64
CA PRO A 175 -1.83 13.81 5.10
C PRO A 175 -2.74 15.02 4.89
N GLU A 176 -2.55 16.06 5.70
CA GLU A 176 -3.31 17.31 5.66
C GLU A 176 -3.06 18.15 4.40
N ASP A 177 -1.94 17.92 3.71
CA ASP A 177 -1.60 18.56 2.43
C ASP A 177 -2.17 17.78 1.22
N CYS A 178 -2.93 16.71 1.48
CA CYS A 178 -3.48 15.79 0.49
C CYS A 178 -5.01 15.79 0.52
N ALA A 179 -5.62 15.31 -0.55
CA ALA A 179 -7.07 15.09 -0.62
C ALA A 179 -7.43 13.75 0.05
N VAL A 180 -7.52 13.75 1.37
CA VAL A 180 -7.81 12.56 2.19
C VAL A 180 -9.24 12.64 2.71
N ASP A 181 -10.16 11.86 2.12
CA ASP A 181 -11.58 11.90 2.47
C ASP A 181 -12.38 10.70 1.91
N THR A 182 -13.64 10.58 2.31
CA THR A 182 -14.58 9.57 1.80
C THR A 182 -14.11 8.13 2.02
N ASN A 183 -13.35 7.88 3.06
CA ASN A 183 -12.89 6.56 3.44
C ASN A 183 -13.79 5.92 4.51
N ILE A 184 -13.76 4.60 4.61
CA ILE A 184 -14.42 3.86 5.67
C ILE A 184 -13.38 3.24 6.60
N PHE A 185 -13.59 3.43 7.89
CA PHE A 185 -12.78 2.83 8.94
C PHE A 185 -13.68 1.94 9.79
N TYR A 186 -13.32 0.68 9.93
CA TYR A 186 -14.04 -0.24 10.79
C TYR A 186 -13.10 -1.21 11.49
N CYS A 187 -13.31 -1.34 12.78
CA CYS A 187 -12.64 -2.34 13.59
C CYS A 187 -13.64 -2.84 14.65
N ALA A 188 -14.17 -4.03 14.47
CA ALA A 188 -15.16 -4.59 15.39
C ALA A 188 -14.59 -4.73 16.82
N LYS A 189 -13.28 -5.02 16.92
CA LYS A 189 -12.58 -5.14 18.21
C LYS A 189 -12.46 -3.79 18.94
N ASN A 190 -12.51 -2.67 18.23
CA ASN A 190 -12.35 -1.34 18.82
C ASN A 190 -12.99 -0.22 17.97
N VAL A 191 -14.31 -0.20 17.90
CA VAL A 191 -15.09 0.78 17.14
C VAL A 191 -14.85 2.22 17.65
N GLU A 192 -14.72 2.39 18.95
CA GLU A 192 -14.47 3.72 19.54
C GLU A 192 -13.13 4.31 19.15
N GLN A 193 -12.11 3.48 18.99
CA GLN A 193 -10.81 3.94 18.46
C GLN A 193 -10.94 4.44 17.02
N ALA A 194 -11.72 3.75 16.18
CA ALA A 194 -11.98 4.16 14.82
C ALA A 194 -12.69 5.53 14.76
N LYS A 195 -13.74 5.72 15.57
CA LYS A 195 -14.43 7.01 15.68
C LYS A 195 -13.48 8.13 16.13
N LYS A 196 -12.73 7.90 17.21
CA LYS A 196 -11.78 8.87 17.74
C LYS A 196 -10.71 9.25 16.71
N HIS A 197 -10.28 8.30 15.89
CA HIS A 197 -9.32 8.56 14.81
C HIS A 197 -9.90 9.57 13.81
N ILE A 198 -11.08 9.27 13.25
CA ILE A 198 -11.74 10.17 12.28
C ILE A 198 -11.98 11.55 12.88
N GLU A 199 -12.48 11.61 14.11
CA GLU A 199 -12.72 12.88 14.79
C GLU A 199 -11.45 13.72 14.94
N ASN A 200 -10.33 13.08 15.27
CA ASN A 200 -9.05 13.77 15.36
C ASN A 200 -8.57 14.26 13.98
N LYS A 201 -8.76 13.47 12.93
CA LYS A 201 -8.38 13.84 11.57
C LYS A 201 -9.26 14.97 11.00
N ARG A 202 -10.53 15.00 11.35
CA ARG A 202 -11.43 16.12 11.01
C ARG A 202 -10.95 17.46 11.58
N LYS A 203 -10.36 17.45 12.77
CA LYS A 203 -9.76 18.66 13.38
C LYS A 203 -8.58 19.21 12.57
N THR A 204 -7.89 18.36 11.83
CA THR A 204 -6.78 18.75 10.95
C THR A 204 -7.22 19.05 9.51
N GLY A 205 -8.52 18.97 9.22
CA GLY A 205 -9.09 19.37 7.94
C GLY A 205 -9.28 18.24 6.91
N ILE A 206 -8.90 17.02 7.22
CA ILE A 206 -9.09 15.83 6.38
C ILE A 206 -10.20 14.91 6.92
N GLU A 207 -10.56 13.87 6.17
CA GLU A 207 -11.57 12.84 6.52
C GLU A 207 -12.96 13.43 6.91
N LYS A 208 -13.33 14.55 6.29
CA LYS A 208 -14.57 15.28 6.63
C LYS A 208 -15.82 14.46 6.37
N ASN A 209 -15.83 13.73 5.27
CA ASN A 209 -16.95 12.89 4.84
C ASN A 209 -16.71 11.39 5.09
N SER A 210 -15.56 11.03 5.64
CA SER A 210 -15.24 9.65 6.00
C SER A 210 -16.07 9.17 7.17
N ILE A 211 -16.35 7.88 7.22
CA ILE A 211 -17.24 7.30 8.23
C ILE A 211 -16.63 6.11 8.96
N THR A 212 -17.11 5.88 10.17
CA THR A 212 -16.89 4.63 10.91
C THR A 212 -18.14 3.79 10.79
N ALA A 213 -18.10 2.75 9.97
CA ALA A 213 -19.19 1.83 9.77
C ALA A 213 -18.69 0.48 9.28
N ASP A 214 -19.41 -0.60 9.60
CA ASP A 214 -19.17 -1.90 9.00
C ASP A 214 -19.42 -1.80 7.48
N PRO A 215 -18.44 -2.12 6.64
CA PRO A 215 -18.61 -2.12 5.20
C PRO A 215 -19.55 -3.21 4.70
N LEU A 216 -19.93 -4.17 5.53
CA LEU A 216 -20.85 -5.28 5.23
C LEU A 216 -20.33 -6.17 4.09
N PHE A 217 -19.12 -6.70 4.24
CA PHE A 217 -18.62 -7.75 3.38
C PHE A 217 -19.45 -9.03 3.49
N GLU A 218 -19.57 -9.80 2.41
CA GLU A 218 -20.32 -11.06 2.43
C GLU A 218 -19.67 -12.10 3.34
N ASP A 219 -18.33 -12.30 3.24
CA ASP A 219 -17.62 -13.30 4.06
C ASP A 219 -16.11 -13.00 4.12
N VAL A 220 -15.70 -12.21 5.09
CA VAL A 220 -14.29 -11.82 5.27
C VAL A 220 -13.40 -13.01 5.59
N ALA A 221 -13.91 -13.97 6.37
CA ALA A 221 -13.13 -15.13 6.80
C ALA A 221 -12.70 -16.03 5.62
N ASN A 222 -13.47 -16.02 4.54
CA ASN A 222 -13.16 -16.74 3.32
C ASN A 222 -12.65 -15.80 2.20
N ALA A 223 -12.13 -14.62 2.56
CA ALA A 223 -11.64 -13.60 1.64
C ALA A 223 -12.66 -13.18 0.57
N ASN A 224 -13.96 -13.25 0.88
CA ASN A 224 -15.02 -12.74 0.03
C ASN A 224 -15.34 -11.29 0.44
N PHE A 225 -14.69 -10.35 -0.22
CA PHE A 225 -14.84 -8.91 0.01
C PHE A 225 -15.95 -8.27 -0.83
N LYS A 226 -16.86 -9.07 -1.34
CA LYS A 226 -18.04 -8.53 -2.01
C LYS A 226 -18.92 -7.84 -0.98
N LEU A 227 -19.35 -6.63 -1.30
CA LEU A 227 -20.21 -5.82 -0.45
C LEU A 227 -21.67 -6.22 -0.63
N LYS A 228 -22.42 -6.25 0.47
CA LYS A 228 -23.87 -6.38 0.43
C LYS A 228 -24.49 -5.11 -0.17
N PRO A 229 -25.68 -5.18 -0.80
CA PRO A 229 -26.29 -4.03 -1.47
C PRO A 229 -26.51 -2.82 -0.56
N GLU A 230 -26.76 -3.05 0.73
CA GLU A 230 -26.99 -2.02 1.73
C GLU A 230 -25.71 -1.39 2.30
N SER A 231 -24.55 -1.84 1.86
CA SER A 231 -23.26 -1.37 2.35
C SER A 231 -23.15 0.15 2.36
N PRO A 232 -22.69 0.73 3.47
CA PRO A 232 -22.43 2.16 3.57
C PRO A 232 -21.27 2.59 2.63
N ALA A 233 -20.38 1.66 2.26
CA ALA A 233 -19.30 1.94 1.32
C ALA A 233 -19.82 2.33 -0.06
N LEU A 234 -20.83 1.61 -0.57
CA LEU A 234 -21.46 1.92 -1.86
C LEU A 234 -22.13 3.30 -1.84
N LYS A 235 -22.76 3.66 -0.73
CA LYS A 235 -23.39 4.98 -0.55
C LYS A 235 -22.35 6.10 -0.48
N LEU A 236 -21.13 5.80 0.00
CA LEU A 236 -20.02 6.73 0.07
C LEU A 236 -19.26 6.88 -1.26
N GLY A 237 -19.64 6.10 -2.28
CA GLY A 237 -19.04 6.16 -3.62
C GLY A 237 -17.97 5.10 -3.89
N PHE A 238 -17.74 4.16 -2.98
CA PHE A 238 -16.88 3.01 -3.23
C PHE A 238 -17.48 2.16 -4.36
N LYS A 239 -16.62 1.69 -5.28
CA LYS A 239 -17.02 0.82 -6.38
C LYS A 239 -16.63 -0.62 -6.06
N GLN A 240 -17.58 -1.54 -6.22
CA GLN A 240 -17.32 -2.96 -5.99
C GLN A 240 -16.15 -3.46 -6.84
N ILE A 241 -15.20 -4.13 -6.20
CA ILE A 241 -14.07 -4.76 -6.88
C ILE A 241 -14.48 -6.15 -7.34
N ASP A 242 -14.27 -6.45 -8.63
CA ASP A 242 -14.56 -7.76 -9.20
C ASP A 242 -13.37 -8.69 -9.06
N MET A 243 -13.36 -9.48 -7.98
CA MET A 243 -12.30 -10.46 -7.72
C MET A 243 -12.28 -11.62 -8.72
N SER A 244 -13.34 -11.83 -9.49
CA SER A 244 -13.40 -12.93 -10.46
C SER A 244 -12.35 -12.84 -11.56
N LYS A 245 -11.77 -11.67 -11.76
CA LYS A 245 -10.74 -11.39 -12.78
C LYS A 245 -9.31 -11.43 -12.24
N ILE A 246 -9.14 -11.59 -10.93
CA ILE A 246 -7.84 -11.56 -10.28
C ILE A 246 -7.26 -12.97 -10.21
N GLY A 247 -5.94 -13.10 -10.40
CA GLY A 247 -5.22 -14.36 -10.32
C GLY A 247 -5.35 -15.25 -11.56
N LEU A 248 -4.82 -16.46 -11.46
CA LEU A 248 -4.78 -17.42 -12.54
C LEU A 248 -6.18 -17.96 -12.88
N LYS A 249 -6.52 -17.98 -14.16
CA LYS A 249 -7.83 -18.41 -14.70
C LYS A 249 -7.81 -19.80 -15.31
N THR A 250 -6.71 -20.52 -15.27
CA THR A 250 -6.59 -21.83 -15.90
C THR A 250 -7.31 -22.90 -15.07
N ALA A 251 -8.11 -23.76 -15.76
CA ALA A 251 -8.76 -24.90 -15.14
C ALA A 251 -7.78 -25.92 -14.55
N GLU A 252 -6.50 -25.81 -14.86
CA GLU A 252 -5.43 -26.69 -14.44
C GLU A 252 -4.87 -26.38 -13.05
N PHE A 253 -5.13 -25.17 -12.53
CA PHE A 253 -4.82 -24.88 -11.14
C PHE A 253 -5.94 -25.39 -10.23
N PRO A 254 -5.73 -26.48 -9.50
CA PRO A 254 -6.80 -27.04 -8.66
C PRO A 254 -7.22 -26.01 -7.61
N LYS A 255 -8.53 -25.85 -7.43
CA LYS A 255 -9.14 -25.02 -6.37
C LYS A 255 -8.59 -25.31 -4.96
N LYS A 256 -7.92 -26.45 -4.74
CA LYS A 256 -7.26 -26.79 -3.48
C LYS A 256 -6.09 -25.85 -3.12
N TYR A 257 -5.47 -25.21 -4.11
CA TYR A 257 -4.47 -24.17 -3.86
C TYR A 257 -5.09 -22.79 -3.57
N MET A 258 -6.39 -22.63 -3.82
CA MET A 258 -7.16 -21.46 -3.41
C MET A 258 -7.66 -21.56 -1.96
N LYS A 259 -7.68 -22.75 -1.38
CA LYS A 259 -7.76 -22.92 0.07
C LYS A 259 -6.33 -22.86 0.60
N TYR A 260 -5.92 -21.68 0.96
CA TYR A 260 -4.63 -21.44 1.60
C TYR A 260 -4.57 -22.21 2.90
N ASN A 261 -4.23 -23.47 2.80
CA ASN A 261 -3.89 -24.26 3.97
C ASN A 261 -2.42 -23.98 4.25
N LEU A 262 -2.18 -23.06 5.12
CA LEU A 262 -0.86 -22.67 5.59
C LEU A 262 -0.09 -23.83 6.25
N GLN A 263 -0.76 -24.94 6.53
CA GLN A 263 -0.14 -26.17 6.99
C GLN A 263 0.57 -26.94 5.87
N ASP A 264 0.28 -26.66 4.60
CA ASP A 264 0.83 -27.39 3.45
C ASP A 264 2.20 -26.90 2.98
N VAL A 265 2.76 -25.90 3.63
CA VAL A 265 4.10 -25.39 3.30
C VAL A 265 5.10 -25.92 4.33
N ASP A 266 5.61 -27.13 4.09
CA ASP A 266 6.78 -27.75 4.74
C ASP A 266 6.83 -27.72 6.28
N GLY A 267 5.71 -27.56 6.98
CA GLY A 267 5.71 -27.44 8.44
C GLY A 267 6.54 -26.28 8.98
N ARG A 268 7.02 -25.40 8.12
CA ARG A 268 7.70 -24.18 8.56
C ARG A 268 6.65 -23.23 9.10
N LYS A 269 6.69 -22.98 10.39
CA LYS A 269 6.03 -21.82 10.97
C LYS A 269 6.60 -20.59 10.26
N PRO A 270 5.78 -19.61 9.88
CA PRO A 270 6.31 -18.33 9.39
C PRO A 270 7.40 -17.86 10.34
N ASN A 271 8.55 -17.49 9.81
CA ASN A 271 9.64 -16.99 10.64
C ASN A 271 9.16 -15.70 11.32
N PHE A 272 9.00 -15.77 12.63
CA PHE A 272 8.65 -14.60 13.44
C PHE A 272 9.83 -13.67 13.48
N HIS A 273 9.70 -12.55 12.82
CA HIS A 273 10.69 -11.50 12.96
C HIS A 273 10.31 -10.63 14.15
N ARG A 274 11.24 -10.48 15.07
CA ARG A 274 11.13 -9.47 16.12
C ARG A 274 11.34 -8.10 15.49
N ASN A 275 10.52 -7.12 15.86
CA ASN A 275 10.80 -5.75 15.49
C ASN A 275 12.13 -5.29 16.14
N ARG A 276 12.62 -4.13 15.75
CA ARG A 276 13.86 -3.55 16.33
C ARG A 276 13.80 -3.36 17.86
N ALA A 277 12.62 -3.38 18.45
CA ALA A 277 12.41 -3.30 19.90
C ALA A 277 12.33 -4.69 20.55
N GLY A 278 12.52 -5.78 19.81
CA GLY A 278 12.48 -7.14 20.32
C GLY A 278 11.07 -7.69 20.59
N GLN A 279 10.02 -6.99 20.17
CA GLN A 279 8.64 -7.44 20.30
C GLN A 279 8.33 -8.45 19.20
N GLU A 280 7.68 -9.54 19.56
CA GLU A 280 7.14 -10.50 18.59
C GLU A 280 6.08 -9.81 17.72
N ILE A 281 6.31 -9.83 16.43
CA ILE A 281 5.36 -9.28 15.46
C ILE A 281 4.44 -10.42 15.04
N TYR A 282 3.36 -10.58 15.75
CA TYR A 282 2.18 -11.41 15.49
C TYR A 282 2.37 -12.82 14.99
N ASP A 283 1.80 -13.70 15.79
CA ASP A 283 1.37 -15.03 15.40
C ASP A 283 0.05 -14.91 14.61
N PHE A 284 0.08 -14.98 13.29
CA PHE A 284 -1.14 -15.01 12.46
C PHE A 284 -1.73 -16.41 12.38
N TRP A 285 -1.14 -17.40 13.07
CA TRP A 285 -1.47 -18.80 12.95
C TRP A 285 -1.91 -19.42 14.26
#